data_64c7f1b10038332dd432d50d80ae10bd
#
_entry.id   64c7f1b10038332dd432d50d80ae10bd
#
_cell.length_a   1.000
_cell.length_b   1.000
_cell.length_c   1.000
_cell.angle_alpha   90.00
_cell.angle_beta   90.00
_cell.angle_gamma   90.00
#
_symmetry.space_group_name_H-M   'P 1'
#
loop_
_entity.id
_entity.type
_entity.pdbx_description
1 polymer ?
#
loop_
_entity_poly.entity_id
_entity_poly.type
_entity_poly.pdbx_seq_one_letter_code
_entity_poly.pdbx_strand_id
1 'polypeptide(L)'
;MARIELPAPSGMGEHVDWALHRPQMAVGMGQLADAVYGGTRLALREREAARYTIALINHCEVCLDTRATEAAAHAVDDGFYAEVADWRASGALSERERLAAEFAQRFALDHQAMDDAFWARLRGAFADDELADLTMCCGMFLGMGRAMAVVGVPAPDERILI
;
A
#
# COMPACT_ATOMS: atom_id res chain seq x y z
N MET A 1 -5.73 5.91 19.70
CA MET A 1 -5.40 4.99 20.83
C MET A 1 -5.74 3.57 20.40
N ALA A 2 -4.80 2.64 20.48
CA ALA A 2 -5.01 1.26 20.10
C ALA A 2 -6.18 0.64 20.90
N ARG A 3 -6.93 -0.25 20.24
CA ARG A 3 -8.10 -0.95 20.82
C ARG A 3 -7.71 -2.23 21.57
N ILE A 4 -6.45 -2.62 21.47
CA ILE A 4 -5.85 -3.71 22.23
C ILE A 4 -4.65 -3.14 22.99
N GLU A 5 -4.28 -3.78 24.10
CA GLU A 5 -3.04 -3.45 24.79
C GLU A 5 -1.86 -3.82 23.87
N LEU A 6 -0.90 -2.92 23.73
CA LEU A 6 0.30 -3.21 22.95
C LEU A 6 1.33 -3.92 23.83
N PRO A 7 2.13 -4.84 23.24
CA PRO A 7 3.27 -5.40 23.95
C PRO A 7 4.27 -4.35 24.39
N ALA A 8 5.21 -4.73 25.25
CA ALA A 8 6.31 -3.84 25.61
C ALA A 8 7.04 -3.34 24.35
N PRO A 9 7.41 -2.06 24.29
CA PRO A 9 8.06 -1.48 23.12
C PRO A 9 9.30 -2.27 22.70
N SER A 10 9.35 -2.68 21.44
CA SER A 10 10.49 -3.39 20.85
C SER A 10 11.60 -2.45 20.35
N GLY A 11 11.28 -1.16 20.22
CA GLY A 11 12.12 -0.18 19.54
C GLY A 11 11.85 -0.06 18.04
N MET A 12 10.97 -0.92 17.48
CA MET A 12 10.55 -0.88 16.06
C MET A 12 9.32 0.00 15.81
N GLY A 13 8.68 0.46 16.89
CA GLY A 13 7.48 1.30 16.84
C GLY A 13 6.17 0.51 16.92
N GLU A 14 5.11 1.20 17.35
CA GLU A 14 3.79 0.60 17.61
C GLU A 14 3.18 -0.07 16.36
N HIS A 15 3.55 0.39 15.16
CA HIS A 15 3.12 -0.20 13.89
C HIS A 15 3.66 -1.62 13.65
N VAL A 16 4.68 -2.01 14.40
CA VAL A 16 5.22 -3.39 14.45
C VAL A 16 4.80 -4.08 15.75
N ASP A 17 4.88 -3.38 16.88
CA ASP A 17 4.73 -3.94 18.22
C ASP A 17 3.40 -4.67 18.41
N TRP A 18 2.28 -4.15 17.86
CA TRP A 18 0.98 -4.81 17.95
C TRP A 18 0.99 -6.26 17.44
N ALA A 19 1.79 -6.55 16.42
CA ALA A 19 1.90 -7.85 15.81
C ALA A 19 2.75 -8.83 16.65
N LEU A 20 3.56 -8.30 17.57
CA LEU A 20 4.43 -9.10 18.44
C LEU A 20 3.67 -9.91 19.52
N HIS A 21 2.36 -9.70 19.69
CA HIS A 21 1.51 -10.69 20.37
C HIS A 21 1.58 -12.06 19.72
N ARG A 22 1.91 -12.13 18.45
CA ARG A 22 2.04 -13.38 17.68
C ARG A 22 3.33 -13.37 16.83
N PRO A 23 4.51 -13.56 17.44
CA PRO A 23 5.80 -13.35 16.80
C PRO A 23 5.99 -14.11 15.48
N GLN A 24 5.51 -15.35 15.40
CA GLN A 24 5.61 -16.15 14.16
C GLN A 24 4.79 -15.56 13.02
N MET A 25 3.62 -14.97 13.31
CA MET A 25 2.80 -14.28 12.30
C MET A 25 3.46 -12.96 11.91
N ALA A 26 4.00 -12.21 12.87
CA ALA A 26 4.73 -10.98 12.62
C ALA A 26 5.94 -11.21 11.68
N VAL A 27 6.70 -12.28 11.90
CA VAL A 27 7.80 -12.67 11.00
C VAL A 27 7.31 -12.94 9.58
N GLY A 28 6.21 -13.69 9.41
CA GLY A 28 5.62 -13.96 8.09
C GLY A 28 5.11 -12.68 7.40
N MET A 29 4.52 -11.77 8.15
CA MET A 29 4.09 -10.45 7.64
C MET A 29 5.30 -9.60 7.21
N GLY A 30 6.37 -9.58 7.99
CA GLY A 30 7.62 -8.90 7.66
C GLY A 30 8.24 -9.44 6.37
N GLN A 31 8.34 -10.76 6.23
CA GLN A 31 8.85 -11.39 5.01
C GLN A 31 8.03 -11.05 3.77
N LEU A 32 6.69 -10.98 3.90
CA LEU A 32 5.83 -10.53 2.80
C LEU A 32 6.07 -9.05 2.48
N ALA A 33 6.22 -8.20 3.49
CA ALA A 33 6.53 -6.79 3.30
C ALA A 33 7.89 -6.62 2.58
N ASP A 34 8.93 -7.32 3.00
CA ASP A 34 10.25 -7.30 2.35
C ASP A 34 10.16 -7.71 0.88
N ALA A 35 9.39 -8.76 0.57
CA ALA A 35 9.18 -9.22 -0.79
C ALA A 35 8.43 -8.18 -1.65
N VAL A 36 7.41 -7.52 -1.10
CA VAL A 36 6.62 -6.51 -1.80
C VAL A 36 7.42 -5.23 -2.02
N TYR A 37 8.13 -4.75 -1.00
CA TYR A 37 8.86 -3.48 -1.12
C TYR A 37 10.17 -3.61 -1.86
N GLY A 38 10.88 -4.73 -1.69
CA GLY A 38 12.19 -4.96 -2.29
C GLY A 38 12.21 -5.83 -3.54
N GLY A 39 11.14 -6.59 -3.82
CA GLY A 39 11.12 -7.61 -4.88
C GLY A 39 10.19 -7.33 -6.05
N THR A 40 9.26 -6.37 -5.93
CA THR A 40 8.32 -6.07 -7.01
C THR A 40 8.98 -5.48 -8.25
N ARG A 41 8.47 -5.81 -9.44
CA ARG A 41 8.88 -5.26 -10.74
C ARG A 41 8.13 -3.99 -11.13
N LEU A 42 7.09 -3.64 -10.38
CA LEU A 42 6.38 -2.39 -10.59
C LEU A 42 7.32 -1.19 -10.39
N ALA A 43 7.19 -0.19 -11.23
CA ALA A 43 7.84 1.08 -10.96
C ALA A 43 7.38 1.64 -9.61
N LEU A 44 8.28 2.33 -8.90
CA LEU A 44 7.99 2.86 -7.56
C LEU A 44 6.68 3.68 -7.54
N ARG A 45 6.47 4.53 -8.54
CA ARG A 45 5.28 5.38 -8.64
C ARG A 45 3.99 4.57 -8.82
N GLU A 46 4.04 3.47 -9.57
CA GLU A 46 2.89 2.56 -9.77
C GLU A 46 2.54 1.84 -8.46
N ARG A 47 3.56 1.29 -7.79
CA ARG A 47 3.39 0.66 -6.48
C ARG A 47 2.83 1.65 -5.44
N GLU A 48 3.39 2.86 -5.38
CA GLU A 48 2.94 3.90 -4.44
C GLU A 48 1.54 4.41 -4.77
N ALA A 49 1.16 4.50 -6.06
CA ALA A 49 -0.21 4.83 -6.45
C ALA A 49 -1.21 3.80 -5.91
N ALA A 50 -0.92 2.51 -6.07
CA ALA A 50 -1.75 1.44 -5.52
C ALA A 50 -1.77 1.45 -4.00
N ARG A 51 -0.60 1.58 -3.35
CA ARG A 51 -0.45 1.58 -1.90
C ARG A 51 -1.24 2.72 -1.25
N TYR A 52 -1.06 3.94 -1.75
CA TYR A 52 -1.70 5.11 -1.16
C TYR A 52 -3.21 5.11 -1.37
N THR A 53 -3.68 4.64 -2.53
CA THR A 53 -5.12 4.43 -2.77
C THR A 53 -5.73 3.50 -1.72
N ILE A 54 -5.08 2.38 -1.40
CA ILE A 54 -5.55 1.45 -0.37
C ILE A 54 -5.43 2.07 1.03
N ALA A 55 -4.37 2.83 1.30
CA ALA A 55 -4.21 3.52 2.58
C ALA A 55 -5.37 4.49 2.87
N LEU A 56 -5.82 5.24 1.85
CA LEU A 56 -6.99 6.12 1.92
C LEU A 56 -8.27 5.32 2.20
N ILE A 57 -8.48 4.22 1.48
CA ILE A 57 -9.67 3.36 1.66
C ILE A 57 -9.71 2.73 3.05
N ASN A 58 -8.56 2.30 3.56
CA ASN A 58 -8.46 1.70 4.88
C ASN A 58 -8.53 2.71 6.03
N HIS A 59 -8.40 4.01 5.75
CA HIS A 59 -8.19 5.05 6.77
C HIS A 59 -7.05 4.67 7.74
N CYS A 60 -5.96 4.15 7.18
CA CYS A 60 -4.81 3.66 7.95
C CYS A 60 -3.82 4.81 8.16
N GLU A 61 -3.83 5.42 9.34
CA GLU A 61 -2.94 6.56 9.67
C GLU A 61 -1.47 6.21 9.44
N VAL A 62 -1.03 5.04 9.90
CA VAL A 62 0.33 4.52 9.67
C VAL A 62 0.65 4.49 8.17
N CYS A 63 -0.24 3.92 7.35
CA CYS A 63 -0.01 3.75 5.92
C CYS A 63 -0.05 5.08 5.16
N LEU A 64 -0.84 6.05 5.64
CA LEU A 64 -0.92 7.39 5.04
C LEU A 64 0.36 8.20 5.28
N ASP A 65 1.03 7.95 6.41
CA ASP A 65 2.29 8.63 6.76
C ASP A 65 3.55 7.90 6.27
N THR A 66 3.43 6.66 5.80
CA THR A 66 4.54 5.89 5.25
C THR A 66 5.01 6.47 3.89
N ARG A 67 6.33 6.54 3.70
CA ARG A 67 6.97 7.00 2.45
C ARG A 67 8.04 6.00 2.00
N ALA A 68 8.24 5.89 0.69
CA ALA A 68 9.33 5.11 0.16
C ALA A 68 10.69 5.81 0.40
N THR A 69 11.71 5.06 0.79
CA THR A 69 13.06 5.60 1.03
C THR A 69 13.62 6.29 -0.21
N GLU A 70 13.35 5.75 -1.40
CA GLU A 70 13.82 6.28 -2.68
C GLU A 70 12.85 7.31 -3.30
N ALA A 71 11.84 7.76 -2.55
CA ALA A 71 10.76 8.62 -3.04
C ALA A 71 11.27 9.84 -3.84
N ALA A 72 12.27 10.56 -3.31
CA ALA A 72 12.82 11.75 -3.95
C ALA A 72 13.45 11.48 -5.32
N ALA A 73 14.15 10.34 -5.47
CA ALA A 73 14.80 9.96 -6.73
C ALA A 73 13.77 9.63 -7.83
N HIS A 74 12.54 9.29 -7.45
CA HIS A 74 11.46 8.91 -8.36
C HIS A 74 10.34 9.95 -8.45
N ALA A 75 10.55 11.16 -7.95
CA ALA A 75 9.54 12.23 -7.90
C ALA A 75 8.23 11.75 -7.23
N VAL A 76 8.35 11.03 -6.12
CA VAL A 76 7.26 10.61 -5.25
C VAL A 76 7.27 11.54 -4.03
N ASP A 77 6.66 12.68 -4.16
CA ASP A 77 6.55 13.70 -3.13
C ASP A 77 5.11 13.86 -2.63
N ASP A 78 4.87 14.78 -1.73
CA ASP A 78 3.52 15.05 -1.22
C ASP A 78 2.56 15.52 -2.33
N GLY A 79 3.09 16.16 -3.41
CA GLY A 79 2.32 16.49 -4.61
C GLY A 79 1.85 15.25 -5.36
N PHE A 80 2.73 14.25 -5.52
CA PHE A 80 2.34 12.97 -6.12
C PHE A 80 1.22 12.29 -5.33
N TYR A 81 1.31 12.25 -3.99
CA TYR A 81 0.26 11.65 -3.16
C TYR A 81 -1.06 12.42 -3.23
N ALA A 82 -1.02 13.74 -3.37
CA ALA A 82 -2.23 14.54 -3.61
C ALA A 82 -2.88 14.20 -4.96
N GLU A 83 -2.09 14.01 -6.03
CA GLU A 83 -2.58 13.54 -7.32
C GLU A 83 -3.17 12.13 -7.25
N VAL A 84 -2.56 11.22 -6.50
CA VAL A 84 -3.11 9.87 -6.28
C VAL A 84 -4.43 9.92 -5.51
N ALA A 85 -4.59 10.82 -4.56
CA ALA A 85 -5.84 10.96 -3.83
C ALA A 85 -7.02 11.34 -4.73
N ASP A 86 -6.75 12.08 -5.82
CA ASP A 86 -7.73 12.44 -6.86
C ASP A 86 -7.36 11.84 -8.23
N TRP A 87 -6.91 10.60 -8.24
CA TRP A 87 -6.34 9.93 -9.42
C TRP A 87 -7.25 9.97 -10.66
N ARG A 88 -8.57 10.07 -10.49
CA ARG A 88 -9.53 10.13 -11.59
C ARG A 88 -9.47 11.47 -12.34
N ALA A 89 -9.28 12.56 -11.62
CA ALA A 89 -9.21 13.91 -12.18
C ALA A 89 -7.77 14.35 -12.49
N SER A 90 -6.76 13.62 -11.95
CA SER A 90 -5.35 13.95 -12.12
C SER A 90 -4.94 13.96 -13.60
N GLY A 91 -4.35 15.05 -14.04
CA GLY A 91 -3.64 15.15 -15.32
C GLY A 91 -2.14 14.86 -15.23
N ALA A 92 -1.59 14.73 -14.02
CA ALA A 92 -0.16 14.56 -13.79
C ALA A 92 0.27 13.09 -13.67
N LEU A 93 -0.66 12.18 -13.36
CA LEU A 93 -0.38 10.74 -13.29
C LEU A 93 -0.31 10.14 -14.70
N SER A 94 0.66 9.27 -14.93
CA SER A 94 0.72 8.43 -16.13
C SER A 94 -0.48 7.48 -16.21
N GLU A 95 -0.70 6.87 -17.37
CA GLU A 95 -1.76 5.87 -17.54
C GLU A 95 -1.53 4.66 -16.64
N ARG A 96 -0.28 4.18 -16.51
CA ARG A 96 0.05 3.05 -15.63
C ARG A 96 -0.19 3.37 -14.16
N GLU A 97 0.15 4.57 -13.69
CA GLU A 97 -0.11 5.01 -12.32
C GLU A 97 -1.62 5.10 -12.04
N ARG A 98 -2.40 5.64 -12.99
CA ARG A 98 -3.87 5.66 -12.87
C ARG A 98 -4.48 4.26 -12.86
N LEU A 99 -3.98 3.36 -13.73
CA LEU A 99 -4.44 1.97 -13.75
C LEU A 99 -4.09 1.23 -12.46
N ALA A 100 -2.93 1.47 -11.87
CA ALA A 100 -2.55 0.90 -10.59
C ALA A 100 -3.46 1.41 -9.45
N ALA A 101 -3.80 2.69 -9.42
CA ALA A 101 -4.75 3.26 -8.47
C ALA A 101 -6.17 2.73 -8.68
N GLU A 102 -6.63 2.62 -9.94
CA GLU A 102 -7.94 2.07 -10.28
C GLU A 102 -8.02 0.57 -9.89
N PHE A 103 -6.98 -0.21 -10.18
CA PHE A 103 -6.89 -1.60 -9.77
C PHE A 103 -6.99 -1.74 -8.25
N ALA A 104 -6.18 -0.98 -7.52
CA ALA A 104 -6.17 -0.98 -6.07
C ALA A 104 -7.54 -0.64 -5.48
N GLN A 105 -8.23 0.34 -6.05
CA GLN A 105 -9.58 0.70 -5.60
C GLN A 105 -10.60 -0.40 -5.85
N ARG A 106 -10.63 -0.96 -7.07
CA ARG A 106 -11.55 -2.08 -7.39
C ARG A 106 -11.22 -3.30 -6.54
N PHE A 107 -9.94 -3.62 -6.36
CA PHE A 107 -9.49 -4.72 -5.52
C PHE A 107 -10.00 -4.59 -4.08
N ALA A 108 -9.94 -3.39 -3.51
CA ALA A 108 -10.30 -3.14 -2.13
C ALA A 108 -11.81 -3.03 -1.88
N LEU A 109 -12.58 -2.52 -2.86
CA LEU A 109 -13.99 -2.18 -2.68
C LEU A 109 -14.95 -3.10 -3.44
N ASP A 110 -14.59 -3.51 -4.66
CA ASP A 110 -15.46 -4.34 -5.52
C ASP A 110 -14.64 -5.09 -6.58
N HIS A 111 -13.98 -6.16 -6.17
CA HIS A 111 -13.17 -6.98 -7.06
C HIS A 111 -14.00 -7.69 -8.12
N GLN A 112 -15.31 -7.89 -7.93
CA GLN A 112 -16.20 -8.51 -8.89
C GLN A 112 -16.53 -7.56 -10.07
N ALA A 113 -16.33 -6.25 -9.90
CA ALA A 113 -16.48 -5.27 -10.97
C ALA A 113 -15.25 -5.18 -11.91
N MET A 114 -14.25 -6.06 -11.75
CA MET A 114 -13.10 -6.15 -12.66
C MET A 114 -13.50 -6.97 -13.90
N ASP A 115 -14.17 -6.31 -14.82
CA ASP A 115 -14.66 -6.92 -16.07
C ASP A 115 -13.54 -7.16 -17.12
N ASP A 116 -13.90 -7.85 -18.21
CA ASP A 116 -12.96 -8.17 -19.29
C ASP A 116 -12.38 -6.90 -19.97
N ALA A 117 -13.16 -5.83 -20.04
CA ALA A 117 -12.70 -4.56 -20.60
C ALA A 117 -11.62 -3.92 -19.72
N PHE A 118 -11.77 -3.94 -18.41
CA PHE A 118 -10.76 -3.47 -17.49
C PHE A 118 -9.50 -4.35 -17.56
N TRP A 119 -9.64 -5.67 -17.57
CA TRP A 119 -8.53 -6.59 -17.74
C TRP A 119 -7.79 -6.41 -19.08
N ALA A 120 -8.51 -6.08 -20.17
CA ALA A 120 -7.88 -5.76 -21.44
C ALA A 120 -6.99 -4.50 -21.35
N ARG A 121 -7.45 -3.46 -20.64
CA ARG A 121 -6.64 -2.25 -20.37
C ARG A 121 -5.39 -2.57 -19.53
N LEU A 122 -5.55 -3.37 -18.48
CA LEU A 122 -4.43 -3.79 -17.62
C LEU A 122 -3.38 -4.56 -18.44
N ARG A 123 -3.76 -5.57 -19.22
CA ARG A 123 -2.86 -6.34 -20.08
C ARG A 123 -2.24 -5.53 -21.21
N GLY A 124 -2.86 -4.43 -21.61
CA GLY A 124 -2.26 -3.48 -22.55
C GLY A 124 -1.15 -2.61 -21.95
N ALA A 125 -1.12 -2.48 -20.62
CA ALA A 125 -0.19 -1.61 -19.91
C ALA A 125 0.87 -2.36 -19.09
N PHE A 126 0.57 -3.55 -18.59
CA PHE A 126 1.41 -4.34 -17.69
C PHE A 126 1.64 -5.75 -18.26
N ALA A 127 2.82 -6.30 -18.00
CA ALA A 127 3.10 -7.72 -18.24
C ALA A 127 2.44 -8.60 -17.16
N ASP A 128 2.29 -9.90 -17.42
CA ASP A 128 1.60 -10.82 -16.51
C ASP A 128 2.29 -10.92 -15.13
N ASP A 129 3.61 -10.82 -15.07
CA ASP A 129 4.38 -10.81 -13.83
C ASP A 129 4.20 -9.49 -13.05
N GLU A 130 4.09 -8.36 -13.73
CA GLU A 130 3.75 -7.07 -13.10
C GLU A 130 2.30 -7.08 -12.56
N LEU A 131 1.35 -7.73 -13.26
CA LEU A 131 -0.02 -7.90 -12.77
C LEU A 131 -0.10 -8.82 -11.56
N ALA A 132 0.72 -9.87 -11.52
CA ALA A 132 0.86 -10.71 -10.34
C ALA A 132 1.42 -9.90 -9.15
N ASP A 133 2.47 -9.12 -9.39
CA ASP A 133 3.05 -8.23 -8.38
C ASP A 133 2.02 -7.21 -7.87
N LEU A 134 1.29 -6.54 -8.77
CA LEU A 134 0.26 -5.57 -8.40
C LEU A 134 -0.82 -6.21 -7.52
N THR A 135 -1.24 -7.44 -7.87
CA THR A 135 -2.24 -8.19 -7.10
C THR A 135 -1.72 -8.54 -5.70
N MET A 136 -0.49 -9.04 -5.59
CA MET A 136 0.13 -9.39 -4.30
C MET A 136 0.37 -8.16 -3.44
N CYS A 137 0.85 -7.06 -4.04
CA CYS A 137 1.03 -5.78 -3.37
C CYS A 137 -0.31 -5.27 -2.79
N CYS A 138 -1.38 -5.25 -3.60
CA CYS A 138 -2.70 -4.85 -3.14
C CYS A 138 -3.23 -5.75 -2.02
N GLY A 139 -3.01 -7.06 -2.11
CA GLY A 139 -3.39 -8.01 -1.05
C GLY A 139 -2.71 -7.68 0.28
N MET A 140 -1.42 -7.44 0.26
CA MET A 140 -0.66 -7.04 1.45
C MET A 140 -1.13 -5.67 1.98
N PHE A 141 -1.19 -4.64 1.14
CA PHE A 141 -1.60 -3.28 1.55
C PHE A 141 -2.99 -3.27 2.17
N LEU A 142 -3.94 -3.99 1.54
CA LEU A 142 -5.31 -4.08 2.03
C LEU A 142 -5.35 -4.79 3.38
N GLY A 143 -4.75 -5.98 3.48
CA GLY A 143 -4.82 -6.81 4.68
C GLY A 143 -4.10 -6.18 5.87
N MET A 144 -2.84 -5.80 5.70
CA MET A 144 -2.05 -5.22 6.78
C MET A 144 -2.55 -3.83 7.19
N GLY A 145 -2.83 -2.97 6.21
CA GLY A 145 -3.33 -1.62 6.51
C GLY A 145 -4.69 -1.65 7.20
N ARG A 146 -5.59 -2.55 6.77
CA ARG A 146 -6.90 -2.72 7.42
C ARG A 146 -6.78 -3.29 8.83
N ALA A 147 -5.86 -4.23 9.05
CA ALA A 147 -5.60 -4.78 10.38
C ALA A 147 -5.13 -3.69 11.34
N MET A 148 -4.15 -2.87 10.93
CA MET A 148 -3.68 -1.74 11.74
C MET A 148 -4.78 -0.71 12.02
N ALA A 149 -5.59 -0.36 11.01
CA ALA A 149 -6.71 0.57 11.17
C ALA A 149 -7.79 0.01 12.13
N VAL A 150 -8.12 -1.29 12.02
CA VAL A 150 -9.10 -1.95 12.92
C VAL A 150 -8.59 -2.00 14.35
N VAL A 151 -7.32 -2.28 14.56
CA VAL A 151 -6.69 -2.28 15.89
C VAL A 151 -6.53 -0.86 16.43
N GLY A 152 -6.52 0.15 15.56
CA GLY A 152 -6.33 1.55 15.92
C GLY A 152 -4.87 1.85 16.29
N VAL A 153 -3.93 1.25 15.55
CA VAL A 153 -2.50 1.56 15.70
C VAL A 153 -2.28 3.00 15.24
N PRO A 154 -1.74 3.87 16.10
CA PRO A 154 -1.52 5.26 15.72
C PRO A 154 -0.35 5.39 14.73
N ALA A 155 -0.36 6.46 13.94
CA ALA A 155 0.83 6.85 13.21
C ALA A 155 1.95 7.22 14.20
N PRO A 156 3.20 6.86 13.91
CA PRO A 156 4.33 7.27 14.74
C PRO A 156 4.58 8.78 14.60
N ASP A 157 5.32 9.34 15.57
CA ASP A 157 5.69 10.77 15.55
C ASP A 157 6.62 11.11 14.36
N GLU A 158 7.42 10.14 13.91
CA GLU A 158 8.29 10.28 12.74
C GLU A 158 7.76 9.43 11.57
N ARG A 159 7.86 9.97 10.35
CA ARG A 159 7.44 9.25 9.13
C ARG A 159 8.17 7.91 8.99
N ILE A 160 7.44 6.88 8.67
CA ILE A 160 8.00 5.57 8.36
C ILE A 160 8.58 5.61 6.94
N LEU A 161 9.84 5.21 6.82
CA LEU A 161 10.53 5.02 5.55
C LEU A 161 10.60 3.52 5.23
N ILE A 162 10.21 3.13 4.02
CA ILE A 162 10.17 1.75 3.53
C ILE A 162 10.95 1.59 2.23
#